data_a1a21917029aa447f021234d603fcbe7
#
_entry.id   a1a21917029aa447f021234d603fcbe7
#
_cell.length_a   1.000
_cell.length_b   1.000
_cell.length_c   1.000
_cell.angle_alpha   90.00
_cell.angle_beta   90.00
_cell.angle_gamma   90.00
#
_symmetry.space_group_name_H-M   'P 1'
#
loop_
_entity.id
_entity.type
_entity.pdbx_description
1 polymer ?
#
loop_
_entity_poly.entity_id
_entity_poly.type
_entity_poly.pdbx_seq_one_letter_code
_entity_poly.pdbx_strand_id
1 'polypeptide(L)'
;MDHFGMWGIIPPVLTIALAFITKDVIVSLFLGILSGCIIVAGGNPAAALMRLTDLLAGSLADGWNIRIFLFCGLLGALVGMLSKTGAAQAFGLWMSKKLKNKTASQFATFIFGLIVFIDDYFNSLTVGTVMRPINDQHKVPRAKLAYILDSTAAPVCILAPVSSWVVTVMSIVRNSEGFGKLGMSDFEFFIRAIPYNLYALTTILMILVIIFFKSDFGAMKKSEDLARTSGLLWNEEVYGVISGDIPEEQTTRAKPLDMLLPILLLIVFAIAFFPAVSWINAIDGTTITNISQAAASMSIRDAFINTDSSYALFYAIIFTLAVTYLYYLARRLMNLKEASEAVRDGIKSMVPALIILTMAWSIGAVIRSSPTDGGLGLGRYLSELVVSSSFPLWILPAIVFALSAVIAFATGTSWGTFGIMIPIIMPIAVGLTENAGLAQNTAFNAVFICISAVLGGAVFGDHASPISDTTILSSTGAACPHLEHVATQMPYALFVASCSLAGFITGGIFMNILSAWLAVLVVFTSGMILLPKITVAKAGSEYGCLNTP
;
A
#
# COMPACT_ATOMS: atom_id res chain seq x y z
N MET A 1 -8.96 -33.25 17.87
CA MET A 1 -7.90 -32.25 18.07
C MET A 1 -8.37 -30.96 17.45
N ASP A 2 -8.32 -29.87 18.19
CA ASP A 2 -8.83 -28.57 17.73
C ASP A 2 -7.76 -27.73 17.03
N HIS A 3 -6.49 -28.15 17.13
CA HIS A 3 -5.32 -27.57 16.47
C HIS A 3 -4.13 -28.54 16.42
N PHE A 4 -3.17 -28.29 15.53
CA PHE A 4 -1.92 -29.06 15.41
C PHE A 4 -0.81 -28.59 16.38
N GLY A 5 -1.12 -27.70 17.33
CA GLY A 5 -0.13 -27.19 18.28
C GLY A 5 1.03 -26.46 17.61
N MET A 6 2.26 -26.72 18.07
CA MET A 6 3.48 -26.11 17.52
C MET A 6 3.69 -26.36 16.02
N TRP A 7 3.18 -27.47 15.46
CA TRP A 7 3.26 -27.73 14.02
C TRP A 7 2.54 -26.68 13.19
N GLY A 8 1.48 -26.06 13.74
CA GLY A 8 0.78 -24.95 13.09
C GLY A 8 1.61 -23.70 12.89
N ILE A 9 2.70 -23.51 13.67
CA ILE A 9 3.60 -22.34 13.55
C ILE A 9 4.57 -22.51 12.35
N ILE A 10 4.84 -23.74 11.91
CA ILE A 10 5.84 -24.02 10.88
C ILE A 10 5.55 -23.28 9.56
N PRO A 11 4.35 -23.32 8.97
CA PRO A 11 4.08 -22.64 7.70
C PRO A 11 4.36 -21.14 7.73
N PRO A 12 3.85 -20.35 8.68
CA PRO A 12 4.15 -18.92 8.71
C PRO A 12 5.63 -18.63 8.99
N VAL A 13 6.28 -19.36 9.93
CA VAL A 13 7.72 -19.16 10.22
C VAL A 13 8.58 -19.54 9.02
N LEU A 14 8.27 -20.65 8.35
CA LEU A 14 8.97 -21.06 7.13
C LEU A 14 8.79 -20.03 6.01
N THR A 15 7.59 -19.49 5.82
CA THR A 15 7.30 -18.46 4.83
C THR A 15 8.17 -17.21 5.11
N ILE A 16 8.22 -16.75 6.35
CA ILE A 16 9.04 -15.59 6.75
C ILE A 16 10.53 -15.89 6.52
N ALA A 17 11.02 -17.04 6.99
CA ALA A 17 12.43 -17.42 6.84
C ALA A 17 12.84 -17.50 5.35
N LEU A 18 11.98 -18.12 4.52
CA LEU A 18 12.22 -18.21 3.07
C LEU A 18 12.17 -16.83 2.41
N ALA A 19 11.28 -15.93 2.83
CA ALA A 19 11.23 -14.58 2.30
C ALA A 19 12.56 -13.83 2.50
N PHE A 20 13.22 -14.02 3.65
CA PHE A 20 14.56 -13.48 3.90
C PHE A 20 15.66 -14.12 3.05
N ILE A 21 15.58 -15.45 2.85
CA ILE A 21 16.63 -16.21 2.14
C ILE A 21 16.50 -16.02 0.64
N THR A 22 15.29 -16.19 0.10
CA THR A 22 15.05 -16.19 -1.35
C THR A 22 14.83 -14.78 -1.92
N LYS A 23 14.41 -13.84 -1.08
CA LYS A 23 13.93 -12.50 -1.48
C LYS A 23 12.77 -12.57 -2.49
N ASP A 24 12.04 -13.68 -2.52
CA ASP A 24 10.90 -13.92 -3.38
C ASP A 24 9.70 -14.35 -2.54
N VAL A 25 8.66 -13.51 -2.56
CA VAL A 25 7.46 -13.72 -1.75
C VAL A 25 6.60 -14.83 -2.32
N ILE A 26 6.52 -14.99 -3.64
CA ILE A 26 5.67 -16.01 -4.28
C ILE A 26 6.20 -17.38 -3.93
N VAL A 27 7.50 -17.60 -4.09
CA VAL A 27 8.16 -18.87 -3.71
C VAL A 27 7.99 -19.15 -2.21
N SER A 28 8.14 -18.12 -1.38
CA SER A 28 8.04 -18.26 0.08
C SER A 28 6.63 -18.62 0.53
N LEU A 29 5.62 -17.94 0.01
CA LEU A 29 4.21 -18.27 0.28
C LEU A 29 3.86 -19.66 -0.23
N PHE A 30 4.28 -20.03 -1.45
CA PHE A 30 4.03 -21.35 -2.03
C PHE A 30 4.58 -22.48 -1.14
N LEU A 31 5.85 -22.37 -0.73
CA LEU A 31 6.48 -23.38 0.13
C LEU A 31 5.88 -23.38 1.55
N GLY A 32 5.45 -22.23 2.06
CA GLY A 32 4.71 -22.12 3.30
C GLY A 32 3.37 -22.87 3.24
N ILE A 33 2.57 -22.63 2.20
CA ILE A 33 1.29 -23.35 1.97
C ILE A 33 1.54 -24.85 1.84
N LEU A 34 2.52 -25.23 1.03
CA LEU A 34 2.87 -26.64 0.83
C LEU A 34 3.27 -27.33 2.14
N SER A 35 4.05 -26.67 2.98
CA SER A 35 4.43 -27.20 4.30
C SER A 35 3.21 -27.43 5.20
N GLY A 36 2.25 -26.52 5.19
CA GLY A 36 0.97 -26.68 5.89
C GLY A 36 0.15 -27.85 5.35
N CYS A 37 0.08 -27.99 4.03
CA CYS A 37 -0.59 -29.13 3.39
C CYS A 37 0.07 -30.47 3.77
N ILE A 38 1.41 -30.55 3.84
CA ILE A 38 2.15 -31.75 4.26
C ILE A 38 1.82 -32.10 5.72
N ILE A 39 1.76 -31.13 6.61
CA ILE A 39 1.42 -31.34 8.03
C ILE A 39 0.00 -31.89 8.14
N VAL A 40 -0.98 -31.27 7.48
CA VAL A 40 -2.39 -31.73 7.49
C VAL A 40 -2.54 -33.12 6.88
N ALA A 41 -1.77 -33.42 5.83
CA ALA A 41 -1.76 -34.71 5.16
C ALA A 41 -0.99 -35.81 5.93
N GLY A 42 -0.52 -35.56 7.15
CA GLY A 42 0.25 -36.53 7.95
C GLY A 42 1.55 -36.96 7.29
N GLY A 43 2.17 -36.10 6.47
CA GLY A 43 3.42 -36.36 5.76
C GLY A 43 3.23 -37.10 4.40
N ASN A 44 2.02 -37.34 3.94
CA ASN A 44 1.77 -37.97 2.63
C ASN A 44 1.90 -36.93 1.49
N PRO A 45 2.90 -37.09 0.58
CA PRO A 45 3.14 -36.07 -0.46
C PRO A 45 2.01 -35.95 -1.49
N ALA A 46 1.39 -37.08 -1.86
CA ALA A 46 0.29 -37.10 -2.84
C ALA A 46 -0.95 -36.39 -2.28
N ALA A 47 -1.33 -36.69 -1.05
CA ALA A 47 -2.44 -36.01 -0.37
C ALA A 47 -2.15 -34.54 -0.14
N ALA A 48 -0.90 -34.16 0.18
CA ALA A 48 -0.48 -32.77 0.32
C ALA A 48 -0.61 -32.00 -0.99
N LEU A 49 -0.21 -32.58 -2.13
CA LEU A 49 -0.33 -31.95 -3.45
C LEU A 49 -1.80 -31.78 -3.88
N MET A 50 -2.63 -32.79 -3.66
CA MET A 50 -4.08 -32.69 -3.92
C MET A 50 -4.68 -31.52 -3.10
N ARG A 51 -4.35 -31.48 -1.81
CA ARG A 51 -4.83 -30.43 -0.94
C ARG A 51 -4.34 -29.04 -1.34
N LEU A 52 -3.10 -28.90 -1.77
CA LEU A 52 -2.56 -27.65 -2.29
C LEU A 52 -3.40 -27.16 -3.48
N THR A 53 -3.71 -28.04 -4.42
CA THR A 53 -4.54 -27.70 -5.59
C THR A 53 -5.96 -27.32 -5.19
N ASP A 54 -6.57 -28.03 -4.25
CA ASP A 54 -7.91 -27.73 -3.74
C ASP A 54 -7.97 -26.39 -3.02
N LEU A 55 -6.93 -26.03 -2.25
CA LEU A 55 -6.83 -24.75 -1.56
C LEU A 55 -6.69 -23.58 -2.54
N LEU A 56 -5.81 -23.71 -3.53
CA LEU A 56 -5.61 -22.67 -4.56
C LEU A 56 -6.88 -22.49 -5.39
N ALA A 57 -7.47 -23.59 -5.85
CA ALA A 57 -8.71 -23.56 -6.61
C ALA A 57 -9.88 -23.02 -5.78
N GLY A 58 -10.01 -23.49 -4.52
CA GLY A 58 -11.05 -23.02 -3.59
C GLY A 58 -10.93 -21.53 -3.25
N SER A 59 -9.70 -21.03 -3.09
CA SER A 59 -9.46 -19.61 -2.86
C SER A 59 -9.93 -18.73 -4.02
N LEU A 60 -9.77 -19.20 -5.26
CA LEU A 60 -10.25 -18.50 -6.46
C LEU A 60 -11.75 -18.74 -6.73
N ALA A 61 -12.28 -19.90 -6.32
CA ALA A 61 -13.70 -20.22 -6.49
C ALA A 61 -14.61 -19.48 -5.50
N ASP A 62 -14.07 -18.91 -4.44
CA ASP A 62 -14.82 -18.07 -3.52
C ASP A 62 -15.37 -16.84 -4.25
N GLY A 63 -16.67 -16.63 -4.17
CA GLY A 63 -17.38 -15.59 -4.93
C GLY A 63 -16.93 -14.17 -4.57
N TRP A 64 -16.50 -13.93 -3.32
CA TRP A 64 -15.98 -12.64 -2.90
C TRP A 64 -14.56 -12.42 -3.43
N ASN A 65 -13.69 -13.41 -3.25
CA ASN A 65 -12.30 -13.36 -3.69
C ASN A 65 -12.18 -13.18 -5.21
N ILE A 66 -12.97 -13.90 -6.00
CA ILE A 66 -12.91 -13.78 -7.46
C ILE A 66 -13.36 -12.42 -7.96
N ARG A 67 -14.34 -11.76 -7.29
CA ARG A 67 -14.72 -10.38 -7.64
C ARG A 67 -13.59 -9.39 -7.36
N ILE A 68 -12.86 -9.56 -6.26
CA ILE A 68 -11.68 -8.76 -5.96
C ILE A 68 -10.55 -9.00 -6.96
N PHE A 69 -10.29 -10.27 -7.30
CA PHE A 69 -9.31 -10.63 -8.33
C PHE A 69 -9.62 -9.95 -9.66
N LEU A 70 -10.88 -10.02 -10.10
CA LEU A 70 -11.33 -9.35 -11.32
C LEU A 70 -11.26 -7.82 -11.22
N PHE A 71 -11.63 -7.24 -10.06
CA PHE A 71 -11.49 -5.80 -9.84
C PHE A 71 -10.04 -5.35 -10.02
N CYS A 72 -9.07 -6.00 -9.39
CA CYS A 72 -7.66 -5.66 -9.52
C CYS A 72 -7.16 -5.77 -10.97
N GLY A 73 -7.53 -6.85 -11.68
CA GLY A 73 -7.19 -7.01 -13.09
C GLY A 73 -7.79 -5.92 -13.99
N LEU A 74 -9.06 -5.57 -13.77
CA LEU A 74 -9.75 -4.51 -14.51
C LEU A 74 -9.24 -3.11 -14.14
N LEU A 75 -8.79 -2.91 -12.89
CA LEU A 75 -8.12 -1.68 -12.49
C LEU A 75 -6.82 -1.50 -13.28
N GLY A 76 -6.03 -2.56 -13.44
CA GLY A 76 -4.88 -2.57 -14.34
C GLY A 76 -5.25 -2.21 -15.77
N ALA A 77 -6.37 -2.71 -16.29
CA ALA A 77 -6.88 -2.33 -17.61
C ALA A 77 -7.15 -0.81 -17.72
N LEU A 78 -7.75 -0.21 -16.68
CA LEU A 78 -7.98 1.24 -16.64
C LEU A 78 -6.66 2.01 -16.68
N VAL A 79 -5.68 1.58 -15.90
CA VAL A 79 -4.31 2.13 -15.87
C VAL A 79 -3.65 2.03 -17.25
N GLY A 80 -3.73 0.87 -17.91
CA GLY A 80 -3.22 0.67 -19.28
C GLY A 80 -3.84 1.63 -20.31
N MET A 81 -5.16 1.87 -20.22
CA MET A 81 -5.85 2.83 -21.08
C MET A 81 -5.42 4.27 -20.81
N LEU A 82 -5.29 4.67 -19.54
CA LEU A 82 -4.79 6.00 -19.16
C LEU A 82 -3.37 6.24 -19.68
N SER A 83 -2.49 5.25 -19.55
CA SER A 83 -1.10 5.33 -20.02
C SER A 83 -1.00 5.48 -21.54
N LYS A 84 -1.81 4.75 -22.30
CA LYS A 84 -1.75 4.71 -23.77
C LYS A 84 -2.24 6.01 -24.44
N THR A 85 -3.14 6.76 -23.79
CA THR A 85 -3.78 7.96 -24.38
C THR A 85 -2.90 9.21 -24.41
N GLY A 86 -1.83 9.27 -23.63
CA GLY A 86 -1.07 10.50 -23.40
C GLY A 86 -1.85 11.55 -22.56
N ALA A 87 -2.94 11.14 -21.91
CA ALA A 87 -3.76 12.04 -21.09
C ALA A 87 -3.00 12.62 -19.91
N ALA A 88 -2.08 11.85 -19.35
CA ALA A 88 -1.22 12.29 -18.26
C ALA A 88 -0.24 13.39 -18.69
N GLN A 89 0.36 13.26 -19.88
CA GLN A 89 1.23 14.29 -20.45
C GLN A 89 0.46 15.60 -20.70
N ALA A 90 -0.76 15.51 -21.25
CA ALA A 90 -1.60 16.68 -21.46
C ALA A 90 -1.97 17.40 -20.16
N PHE A 91 -2.21 16.65 -19.07
CA PHE A 91 -2.44 17.19 -17.75
C PHE A 91 -1.20 17.90 -17.20
N GLY A 92 -0.03 17.29 -17.32
CA GLY A 92 1.23 17.89 -16.90
C GLY A 92 1.57 19.18 -17.65
N LEU A 93 1.42 19.19 -18.98
CA LEU A 93 1.62 20.39 -19.80
C LEU A 93 0.64 21.53 -19.44
N TRP A 94 -0.59 21.20 -19.08
CA TRP A 94 -1.53 22.20 -18.57
C TRP A 94 -1.11 22.75 -17.21
N MET A 95 -0.63 21.90 -16.31
CA MET A 95 -0.18 22.28 -14.98
C MET A 95 1.10 23.12 -15.06
N SER A 96 2.07 22.76 -15.92
CA SER A 96 3.35 23.48 -16.07
C SER A 96 3.20 24.96 -16.39
N LYS A 97 2.20 25.31 -17.19
CA LYS A 97 1.91 26.73 -17.55
C LYS A 97 1.51 27.60 -16.36
N LYS A 98 1.13 27.00 -15.22
CA LYS A 98 0.70 27.69 -14.00
C LYS A 98 1.80 27.75 -12.94
N LEU A 99 2.87 26.99 -13.07
CA LEU A 99 3.93 26.86 -12.08
C LEU A 99 5.00 27.92 -12.31
N LYS A 100 5.34 28.67 -11.27
CA LYS A 100 6.25 29.83 -11.37
C LYS A 100 7.55 29.67 -10.57
N ASN A 101 7.65 28.70 -9.67
CA ASN A 101 8.80 28.53 -8.80
C ASN A 101 8.97 27.08 -8.33
N LYS A 102 10.14 26.79 -7.73
CA LYS A 102 10.56 25.49 -7.24
C LYS A 102 9.54 24.86 -6.26
N THR A 103 9.07 25.63 -5.28
CA THR A 103 8.09 25.16 -4.29
C THR A 103 6.75 24.78 -4.94
N ALA A 104 6.27 25.61 -5.88
CA ALA A 104 5.05 25.32 -6.63
C ALA A 104 5.18 24.05 -7.49
N SER A 105 6.35 23.83 -8.12
CA SER A 105 6.62 22.63 -8.90
C SER A 105 6.59 21.36 -8.04
N GLN A 106 7.26 21.36 -6.90
CA GLN A 106 7.26 20.25 -5.95
C GLN A 106 5.86 19.98 -5.38
N PHE A 107 5.14 21.05 -5.00
CA PHE A 107 3.78 20.92 -4.48
C PHE A 107 2.79 20.40 -5.55
N ALA A 108 2.95 20.86 -6.80
CA ALA A 108 2.17 20.33 -7.91
C ALA A 108 2.47 18.84 -8.17
N THR A 109 3.73 18.41 -8.06
CA THR A 109 4.11 17.00 -8.13
C THR A 109 3.42 16.19 -7.03
N PHE A 110 3.44 16.68 -5.79
CA PHE A 110 2.75 16.08 -4.66
C PHE A 110 1.23 15.96 -4.91
N ILE A 111 0.58 17.05 -5.32
CA ILE A 111 -0.88 17.03 -5.63
C ILE A 111 -1.18 16.06 -6.77
N PHE A 112 -0.32 16.00 -7.79
CA PHE A 112 -0.51 15.06 -8.89
C PHE A 112 -0.36 13.60 -8.40
N GLY A 113 0.61 13.31 -7.53
CA GLY A 113 0.73 12.02 -6.86
C GLY A 113 -0.51 11.67 -6.04
N LEU A 114 -1.12 12.62 -5.34
CA LEU A 114 -2.38 12.39 -4.62
C LEU A 114 -3.56 12.10 -5.56
N ILE A 115 -3.61 12.69 -6.75
CA ILE A 115 -4.68 12.45 -7.73
C ILE A 115 -4.55 11.06 -8.36
N VAL A 116 -3.32 10.59 -8.58
CA VAL A 116 -3.03 9.30 -9.23
C VAL A 116 -2.90 8.19 -8.18
N PHE A 117 -3.83 8.09 -7.25
CA PHE A 117 -3.83 7.16 -6.12
C PHE A 117 -4.27 5.73 -6.45
N ILE A 118 -4.69 5.47 -7.68
CA ILE A 118 -5.33 4.22 -8.09
C ILE A 118 -4.38 3.03 -7.94
N ASP A 119 -3.12 3.24 -8.33
CA ASP A 119 -2.07 2.24 -8.35
C ASP A 119 -0.70 2.90 -8.20
N ASP A 120 0.19 2.31 -7.43
CA ASP A 120 1.50 2.86 -7.09
C ASP A 120 2.50 2.84 -8.26
N TYR A 121 2.47 1.80 -9.10
CA TYR A 121 3.34 1.72 -10.29
C TYR A 121 2.96 2.79 -11.31
N PHE A 122 1.66 2.92 -11.55
CA PHE A 122 1.12 3.96 -12.42
C PHE A 122 1.43 5.36 -11.89
N ASN A 123 1.31 5.56 -10.57
CA ASN A 123 1.67 6.81 -9.91
C ASN A 123 3.15 7.16 -10.19
N SER A 124 4.07 6.30 -9.79
CA SER A 124 5.52 6.55 -9.87
C SER A 124 5.97 6.87 -11.30
N LEU A 125 5.57 6.08 -12.29
CA LEU A 125 5.97 6.29 -13.68
C LEU A 125 5.29 7.49 -14.32
N THR A 126 3.97 7.63 -14.14
CA THR A 126 3.20 8.66 -14.83
C THR A 126 3.49 10.05 -14.26
N VAL A 127 3.42 10.20 -12.93
CA VAL A 127 3.73 11.48 -12.29
C VAL A 127 5.19 11.85 -12.53
N GLY A 128 6.10 10.86 -12.46
CA GLY A 128 7.52 11.05 -12.70
C GLY A 128 7.81 11.60 -14.09
N THR A 129 7.40 10.88 -15.13
CA THR A 129 7.67 11.27 -16.52
C THR A 129 7.07 12.62 -16.90
N VAL A 130 5.89 12.94 -16.35
CA VAL A 130 5.18 14.19 -16.61
C VAL A 130 5.79 15.37 -15.86
N MET A 131 6.16 15.18 -14.58
CA MET A 131 6.63 16.26 -13.74
C MET A 131 8.14 16.50 -13.80
N ARG A 132 8.91 15.52 -14.33
CA ARG A 132 10.37 15.64 -14.47
C ARG A 132 10.81 16.88 -15.25
N PRO A 133 10.38 17.15 -16.49
CA PRO A 133 10.83 18.33 -17.23
C PRO A 133 10.47 19.63 -16.52
N ILE A 134 9.35 19.66 -15.80
CA ILE A 134 8.90 20.82 -15.04
C ILE A 134 9.81 21.05 -13.82
N ASN A 135 10.12 19.99 -13.08
CA ASN A 135 11.00 20.04 -11.92
C ASN A 135 12.45 20.37 -12.32
N ASP A 136 12.94 19.81 -13.45
CA ASP A 136 14.27 20.12 -14.01
C ASP A 136 14.39 21.62 -14.34
N GLN A 137 13.38 22.22 -14.96
CA GLN A 137 13.32 23.66 -15.26
C GLN A 137 13.44 24.52 -14.00
N HIS A 138 12.89 24.06 -12.88
CA HIS A 138 12.92 24.75 -11.60
C HIS A 138 14.09 24.32 -10.70
N LYS A 139 15.07 23.58 -11.23
CA LYS A 139 16.26 23.08 -10.51
C LYS A 139 15.91 22.30 -9.24
N VAL A 140 14.89 21.44 -9.31
CA VAL A 140 14.60 20.46 -8.27
C VAL A 140 15.52 19.26 -8.49
N PRO A 141 16.31 18.83 -7.48
CA PRO A 141 17.13 17.62 -7.63
C PRO A 141 16.27 16.42 -8.04
N ARG A 142 16.76 15.60 -8.96
CA ARG A 142 16.02 14.40 -9.39
C ARG A 142 15.80 13.42 -8.25
N ALA A 143 16.73 13.35 -7.30
CA ALA A 143 16.56 12.59 -6.07
C ALA A 143 15.35 13.07 -5.24
N LYS A 144 15.10 14.38 -5.17
CA LYS A 144 13.95 14.92 -4.46
C LYS A 144 12.63 14.68 -5.21
N LEU A 145 12.67 14.76 -6.54
CA LEU A 145 11.53 14.34 -7.34
C LEU A 145 11.21 12.87 -7.10
N ALA A 146 12.21 11.99 -7.19
CA ALA A 146 12.05 10.56 -6.93
C ALA A 146 11.48 10.27 -5.53
N TYR A 147 11.94 10.99 -4.49
CA TYR A 147 11.39 10.89 -3.14
C TYR A 147 9.90 11.29 -3.07
N ILE A 148 9.50 12.38 -3.72
CA ILE A 148 8.09 12.80 -3.74
C ILE A 148 7.23 11.75 -4.45
N LEU A 149 7.72 11.16 -5.55
CA LEU A 149 7.03 10.11 -6.28
C LEU A 149 6.82 8.87 -5.42
N ASP A 150 7.89 8.34 -4.86
CA ASP A 150 7.86 7.14 -4.04
C ASP A 150 6.99 7.32 -2.79
N SER A 151 7.14 8.47 -2.13
CA SER A 151 6.34 8.84 -0.95
C SER A 151 4.87 9.16 -1.25
N THR A 152 4.48 9.37 -2.51
CA THR A 152 3.07 9.52 -2.94
C THR A 152 2.51 8.28 -3.65
N ALA A 153 3.33 7.28 -3.89
CA ALA A 153 2.90 6.00 -4.45
C ALA A 153 2.28 5.10 -3.36
N ALA A 154 3.05 4.19 -2.79
CA ALA A 154 2.58 3.26 -1.76
C ALA A 154 1.91 3.95 -0.54
N PRO A 155 2.50 5.01 0.08
CA PRO A 155 1.87 5.66 1.22
C PRO A 155 0.51 6.30 0.94
N VAL A 156 0.25 6.73 -0.28
CA VAL A 156 -1.06 7.28 -0.67
C VAL A 156 -2.03 6.18 -1.05
N CYS A 157 -1.58 5.18 -1.82
CA CYS A 157 -2.42 4.07 -2.25
C CYS A 157 -3.00 3.28 -1.07
N ILE A 158 -2.24 3.10 0.03
CA ILE A 158 -2.72 2.39 1.23
C ILE A 158 -3.78 3.18 2.03
N LEU A 159 -3.96 4.46 1.77
CA LEU A 159 -4.96 5.31 2.42
C LEU A 159 -6.19 5.56 1.55
N ALA A 160 -6.09 5.36 0.25
CA ALA A 160 -7.13 5.71 -0.72
C ALA A 160 -8.19 4.61 -0.83
N PRO A 161 -9.48 4.91 -0.58
CA PRO A 161 -10.53 3.90 -0.38
C PRO A 161 -10.87 3.05 -1.62
N VAL A 162 -10.35 3.40 -2.79
CA VAL A 162 -10.64 2.73 -4.07
C VAL A 162 -9.33 2.44 -4.84
N SER A 163 -8.30 2.02 -4.15
CA SER A 163 -7.02 1.60 -4.74
C SER A 163 -6.89 0.08 -4.80
N SER A 164 -5.99 -0.41 -5.62
CA SER A 164 -5.60 -1.83 -5.66
C SER A 164 -5.09 -2.31 -4.29
N TRP A 165 -4.40 -1.45 -3.55
CA TRP A 165 -3.82 -1.72 -2.23
C TRP A 165 -4.88 -1.95 -1.16
N VAL A 166 -5.83 -1.04 -1.05
CA VAL A 166 -6.88 -1.09 -0.03
C VAL A 166 -7.78 -2.30 -0.22
N VAL A 167 -8.14 -2.59 -1.47
CA VAL A 167 -8.96 -3.76 -1.79
C VAL A 167 -8.25 -5.06 -1.40
N THR A 168 -6.94 -5.13 -1.64
CA THR A 168 -6.12 -6.27 -1.21
C THR A 168 -6.09 -6.41 0.31
N VAL A 169 -5.84 -5.32 1.04
CA VAL A 169 -5.82 -5.33 2.51
C VAL A 169 -7.19 -5.75 3.06
N MET A 170 -8.29 -5.17 2.58
CA MET A 170 -9.65 -5.55 2.98
C MET A 170 -9.90 -7.05 2.75
N SER A 171 -9.46 -7.56 1.59
CA SER A 171 -9.59 -8.97 1.24
C SER A 171 -8.84 -9.89 2.19
N ILE A 172 -7.58 -9.58 2.50
CA ILE A 172 -6.77 -10.38 3.41
C ILE A 172 -7.32 -10.31 4.84
N VAL A 173 -7.69 -9.11 5.31
CA VAL A 173 -8.28 -8.89 6.64
C VAL A 173 -9.57 -9.69 6.80
N ARG A 174 -10.50 -9.60 5.84
CA ARG A 174 -11.76 -10.34 5.84
C ARG A 174 -11.55 -11.84 5.94
N ASN A 175 -10.55 -12.36 5.23
CA ASN A 175 -10.23 -13.78 5.21
C ASN A 175 -9.35 -14.24 6.38
N SER A 176 -8.96 -13.33 7.29
CA SER A 176 -8.17 -13.67 8.47
C SER A 176 -9.03 -14.16 9.62
N GLU A 177 -8.50 -15.13 10.39
CA GLU A 177 -9.18 -15.65 11.59
C GLU A 177 -9.36 -14.51 12.62
N GLY A 178 -10.49 -14.51 13.31
CA GLY A 178 -10.82 -13.52 14.32
C GLY A 178 -11.52 -12.28 13.78
N PHE A 179 -11.41 -11.95 12.48
CA PHE A 179 -12.05 -10.77 11.91
C PHE A 179 -13.57 -10.75 12.13
N GLY A 180 -14.26 -11.90 11.94
CA GLY A 180 -15.71 -12.02 12.15
C GLY A 180 -16.16 -11.67 13.58
N LYS A 181 -15.29 -11.79 14.58
CA LYS A 181 -15.59 -11.44 15.98
C LYS A 181 -15.65 -9.92 16.21
N LEU A 182 -15.08 -9.12 15.31
CA LEU A 182 -15.13 -7.66 15.40
C LEU A 182 -16.52 -7.11 15.08
N GLY A 183 -17.40 -7.88 14.40
CA GLY A 183 -18.76 -7.47 14.08
C GLY A 183 -18.85 -6.23 13.18
N MET A 184 -17.88 -6.00 12.33
CA MET A 184 -17.84 -4.90 11.38
C MET A 184 -17.50 -5.38 9.96
N SER A 185 -17.85 -4.59 8.95
CA SER A 185 -17.47 -4.90 7.57
C SER A 185 -15.99 -4.60 7.33
N ASP A 186 -15.43 -5.23 6.28
CA ASP A 186 -14.06 -5.00 5.80
C ASP A 186 -13.82 -3.53 5.42
N PHE A 187 -14.81 -2.89 4.79
CA PHE A 187 -14.75 -1.47 4.46
C PHE A 187 -14.80 -0.57 5.70
N GLU A 188 -15.66 -0.86 6.67
CA GLU A 188 -15.70 -0.15 7.95
C GLU A 188 -14.38 -0.28 8.70
N PHE A 189 -13.83 -1.51 8.74
CA PHE A 189 -12.51 -1.77 9.32
C PHE A 189 -11.44 -0.89 8.67
N PHE A 190 -11.39 -0.87 7.34
CA PHE A 190 -10.43 -0.07 6.60
C PHE A 190 -10.55 1.43 6.93
N ILE A 191 -11.75 2.01 6.84
CA ILE A 191 -11.97 3.44 7.10
C ILE A 191 -11.54 3.81 8.53
N ARG A 192 -11.86 2.95 9.51
CA ARG A 192 -11.45 3.16 10.91
C ARG A 192 -9.94 2.99 11.14
N ALA A 193 -9.28 2.17 10.32
CA ALA A 193 -7.83 1.95 10.40
C ALA A 193 -7.00 3.10 9.79
N ILE A 194 -7.56 3.94 8.91
CA ILE A 194 -6.82 5.05 8.26
C ILE A 194 -6.06 5.92 9.29
N PRO A 195 -6.68 6.43 10.38
CA PRO A 195 -5.98 7.28 11.34
C PRO A 195 -4.81 6.57 12.07
N TYR A 196 -4.81 5.24 12.09
CA TYR A 196 -3.78 4.43 12.73
C TYR A 196 -2.61 4.10 11.80
N ASN A 197 -2.72 4.42 10.50
CA ASN A 197 -1.62 4.23 9.55
C ASN A 197 -0.56 5.34 9.71
N LEU A 198 0.18 5.26 10.84
CA LEU A 198 1.07 6.31 11.29
C LEU A 198 2.19 6.59 10.28
N TYR A 199 2.76 5.52 9.64
CA TYR A 199 3.86 5.71 8.70
C TYR A 199 3.41 6.46 7.44
N ALA A 200 2.35 6.04 6.79
CA ALA A 200 1.88 6.67 5.56
C ALA A 200 1.47 8.14 5.77
N LEU A 201 0.72 8.41 6.84
CA LEU A 201 0.29 9.78 7.17
C LEU A 201 1.48 10.68 7.57
N THR A 202 2.46 10.14 8.31
CA THR A 202 3.68 10.90 8.67
C THR A 202 4.58 11.13 7.45
N THR A 203 4.63 10.19 6.49
CA THR A 203 5.34 10.39 5.20
C THR A 203 4.72 11.53 4.40
N ILE A 204 3.40 11.60 4.31
CA ILE A 204 2.70 12.73 3.68
C ILE A 204 3.01 14.05 4.38
N LEU A 205 3.00 14.06 5.71
CA LEU A 205 3.40 15.23 6.50
C LEU A 205 4.86 15.63 6.21
N MET A 206 5.77 14.64 6.11
CA MET A 206 7.19 14.88 5.80
C MET A 206 7.37 15.56 4.45
N ILE A 207 6.67 15.12 3.39
CA ILE A 207 6.70 15.76 2.07
C ILE A 207 6.29 17.23 2.19
N LEU A 208 5.19 17.53 2.87
CA LEU A 208 4.72 18.90 3.03
C LEU A 208 5.74 19.78 3.78
N VAL A 209 6.34 19.24 4.83
CA VAL A 209 7.33 19.98 5.63
C VAL A 209 8.57 20.27 4.80
N ILE A 210 9.13 19.34 4.06
CA ILE A 210 10.32 19.59 3.22
C ILE A 210 10.04 20.56 2.07
N ILE A 211 8.85 20.54 1.49
CA ILE A 211 8.45 21.45 0.40
C ILE A 211 8.31 22.88 0.91
N PHE A 212 7.58 23.09 2.00
CA PHE A 212 7.25 24.44 2.46
C PHE A 212 8.32 25.06 3.36
N PHE A 213 8.91 24.27 4.27
CA PHE A 213 9.92 24.77 5.21
C PHE A 213 11.36 24.58 4.72
N LYS A 214 11.58 23.84 3.60
CA LYS A 214 12.90 23.59 3.01
C LYS A 214 13.90 23.01 4.01
N SER A 215 13.40 22.18 4.92
CA SER A 215 14.14 21.61 6.05
C SER A 215 14.81 20.28 5.65
N ASP A 216 15.55 20.30 4.54
CA ASP A 216 16.27 19.13 4.07
C ASP A 216 17.45 18.78 4.98
N PHE A 217 17.72 17.49 5.17
CA PHE A 217 18.85 16.98 5.94
C PHE A 217 19.48 15.73 5.29
N GLY A 218 20.64 15.31 5.80
CA GLY A 218 21.36 14.15 5.29
C GLY A 218 21.80 14.29 3.83
N ALA A 219 21.74 13.19 3.08
CA ALA A 219 22.17 13.14 1.69
C ALA A 219 21.27 14.01 0.78
N MET A 220 19.98 14.12 1.05
CA MET A 220 19.07 14.97 0.28
C MET A 220 19.47 16.45 0.35
N LYS A 221 19.96 16.92 1.50
CA LYS A 221 20.47 18.29 1.64
C LYS A 221 21.66 18.53 0.73
N LYS A 222 22.58 17.55 0.58
CA LYS A 222 23.71 17.64 -0.35
C LYS A 222 23.25 17.74 -1.81
N SER A 223 22.25 16.95 -2.23
CA SER A 223 21.67 17.04 -3.58
C SER A 223 20.96 18.38 -3.82
N GLU A 224 20.26 18.93 -2.81
CA GLU A 224 19.64 20.25 -2.89
C GLU A 224 20.67 21.38 -3.03
N ASP A 225 21.75 21.32 -2.27
CA ASP A 225 22.82 22.31 -2.34
C ASP A 225 23.57 22.21 -3.67
N LEU A 226 23.82 21.01 -4.20
CA LEU A 226 24.40 20.80 -5.53
C LEU A 226 23.54 21.45 -6.62
N ALA A 227 22.24 21.19 -6.63
CA ALA A 227 21.33 21.78 -7.61
C ALA A 227 21.24 23.31 -7.50
N ARG A 228 21.38 23.86 -6.29
CA ARG A 228 21.36 25.30 -6.05
C ARG A 228 22.64 26.00 -6.50
N THR A 229 23.81 25.40 -6.27
CA THR A 229 25.14 26.04 -6.51
C THR A 229 25.64 25.81 -7.93
N SER A 230 25.60 24.58 -8.44
CA SER A 230 26.10 24.21 -9.77
C SER A 230 25.02 24.10 -10.85
N GLY A 231 23.75 23.95 -10.43
CA GLY A 231 22.65 23.66 -11.35
C GLY A 231 22.56 22.20 -11.78
N LEU A 232 23.46 21.33 -11.28
CA LEU A 232 23.42 19.88 -11.53
C LEU A 232 22.26 19.25 -10.75
N LEU A 233 21.45 18.43 -11.42
CA LEU A 233 20.24 17.84 -10.85
C LEU A 233 20.50 16.49 -10.15
N TRP A 234 21.69 15.92 -10.34
CA TRP A 234 22.23 14.73 -9.66
C TRP A 234 23.76 14.80 -9.64
N ASN A 235 24.38 13.95 -8.83
CA ASN A 235 25.83 13.90 -8.71
C ASN A 235 26.43 12.90 -9.73
N GLU A 236 26.83 13.41 -10.92
CA GLU A 236 27.38 12.60 -12.00
C GLU A 236 28.74 11.96 -11.63
N GLU A 237 29.56 12.61 -10.81
CA GLU A 237 30.88 12.10 -10.40
C GLU A 237 30.73 10.84 -9.53
N VAL A 238 29.70 10.77 -8.68
CA VAL A 238 29.47 9.65 -7.75
C VAL A 238 28.61 8.56 -8.38
N TYR A 239 27.56 8.95 -9.13
CA TYR A 239 26.53 8.00 -9.60
C TYR A 239 26.53 7.77 -11.11
N GLY A 240 27.45 8.44 -11.83
CA GLY A 240 27.60 8.30 -13.28
C GLY A 240 26.58 9.10 -14.10
N VAL A 241 26.77 9.02 -15.42
CA VAL A 241 25.87 9.68 -16.38
C VAL A 241 24.67 8.79 -16.65
N ILE A 242 23.47 9.36 -16.55
CA ILE A 242 22.24 8.65 -16.90
C ILE A 242 22.04 8.77 -18.41
N SER A 243 22.08 7.63 -19.11
CA SER A 243 21.60 7.52 -20.48
C SER A 243 20.07 7.42 -20.43
N GLY A 244 19.40 8.53 -20.27
CA GLY A 244 17.93 8.56 -20.26
C GLY A 244 17.45 9.20 -21.55
N ASP A 245 16.76 8.44 -22.39
CA ASP A 245 15.95 9.00 -23.46
C ASP A 245 15.00 10.03 -22.85
N ILE A 246 15.14 11.29 -23.26
CA ILE A 246 14.11 12.29 -23.05
C ILE A 246 12.90 11.73 -23.80
N PRO A 247 11.76 11.43 -23.14
CA PRO A 247 10.59 11.00 -23.88
C PRO A 247 10.32 12.05 -24.96
N GLU A 248 10.32 11.62 -26.23
CA GLU A 248 9.91 12.50 -27.33
C GLU A 248 8.60 13.17 -26.94
N GLU A 249 8.49 14.49 -27.16
CA GLU A 249 7.24 15.23 -27.03
C GLU A 249 6.22 14.58 -27.98
N GLN A 250 5.50 13.58 -27.48
CA GLN A 250 4.39 13.02 -28.23
C GLN A 250 3.31 14.09 -28.30
N THR A 251 3.08 14.61 -29.49
CA THR A 251 1.95 15.48 -29.77
C THR A 251 0.66 14.71 -29.53
N THR A 252 0.19 14.78 -28.31
CA THR A 252 -1.07 14.08 -27.93
C THR A 252 -2.27 14.95 -28.25
N ARG A 253 -3.36 14.32 -28.75
CA ARG A 253 -4.67 14.94 -28.88
C ARG A 253 -5.42 15.00 -27.55
N ALA A 254 -4.85 14.41 -26.51
CA ALA A 254 -5.45 14.36 -25.20
C ALA A 254 -5.52 15.75 -24.55
N LYS A 255 -6.50 15.92 -23.67
CA LYS A 255 -6.71 17.10 -22.83
C LYS A 255 -6.57 16.69 -21.35
N PRO A 256 -6.33 17.63 -20.44
CA PRO A 256 -6.26 17.33 -19.00
C PRO A 256 -7.47 16.58 -18.46
N LEU A 257 -8.65 16.85 -18.99
CA LEU A 257 -9.90 16.17 -18.62
C LEU A 257 -9.88 14.68 -18.96
N ASP A 258 -9.16 14.28 -20.01
CA ASP A 258 -9.10 12.89 -20.46
C ASP A 258 -8.39 11.99 -19.44
N MET A 259 -7.56 12.57 -18.56
CA MET A 259 -6.98 11.89 -17.41
C MET A 259 -7.90 11.93 -16.19
N LEU A 260 -8.46 13.10 -15.88
CA LEU A 260 -9.23 13.28 -14.64
C LEU A 260 -10.58 12.55 -14.71
N LEU A 261 -11.21 12.49 -15.88
CA LEU A 261 -12.55 11.93 -16.04
C LEU A 261 -12.64 10.45 -15.61
N PRO A 262 -11.77 9.52 -16.07
CA PRO A 262 -11.84 8.13 -15.65
C PRO A 262 -11.63 7.95 -14.13
N ILE A 263 -10.75 8.73 -13.52
CA ILE A 263 -10.50 8.70 -12.08
C ILE A 263 -11.73 9.18 -11.31
N LEU A 264 -12.32 10.30 -11.74
CA LEU A 264 -13.55 10.83 -11.15
C LEU A 264 -14.72 9.86 -11.32
N LEU A 265 -14.85 9.21 -12.50
CA LEU A 265 -15.89 8.20 -12.74
C LEU A 265 -15.74 7.02 -11.78
N LEU A 266 -14.52 6.52 -11.56
CA LEU A 266 -14.28 5.43 -10.61
C LEU A 266 -14.74 5.81 -9.19
N ILE A 267 -14.40 7.02 -8.73
CA ILE A 267 -14.81 7.51 -7.42
C ILE A 267 -16.34 7.66 -7.35
N VAL A 268 -16.94 8.30 -8.36
CA VAL A 268 -18.40 8.53 -8.40
C VAL A 268 -19.17 7.21 -8.44
N PHE A 269 -18.75 6.25 -9.26
CA PHE A 269 -19.38 4.93 -9.32
C PHE A 269 -19.15 4.14 -8.01
N ALA A 270 -17.97 4.21 -7.39
CA ALA A 270 -17.76 3.59 -6.09
C ALA A 270 -18.72 4.19 -5.04
N ILE A 271 -18.78 5.52 -4.92
CA ILE A 271 -19.70 6.20 -4.00
C ILE A 271 -21.17 5.82 -4.27
N ALA A 272 -21.56 5.63 -5.52
CA ALA A 272 -22.92 5.26 -5.88
C ALA A 272 -23.23 3.77 -5.60
N PHE A 273 -22.29 2.87 -5.94
CA PHE A 273 -22.53 1.43 -5.82
C PHE A 273 -22.41 0.91 -4.39
N PHE A 274 -21.63 1.54 -3.50
CA PHE A 274 -21.55 1.10 -2.11
C PHE A 274 -22.94 1.06 -1.44
N PRO A 275 -23.71 2.15 -1.34
CA PRO A 275 -25.04 2.07 -0.77
C PRO A 275 -26.02 1.28 -1.64
N ALA A 276 -25.89 1.34 -2.98
CA ALA A 276 -26.80 0.64 -3.88
C ALA A 276 -26.74 -0.88 -3.69
N VAL A 277 -25.55 -1.47 -3.50
CA VAL A 277 -25.38 -2.92 -3.27
C VAL A 277 -26.05 -3.32 -1.95
N SER A 278 -25.87 -2.54 -0.88
CA SER A 278 -26.56 -2.81 0.40
C SER A 278 -28.08 -2.77 0.27
N TRP A 279 -28.61 -1.79 -0.43
CA TRP A 279 -30.06 -1.69 -0.66
C TRP A 279 -30.57 -2.82 -1.54
N ILE A 280 -29.83 -3.24 -2.57
CA ILE A 280 -30.19 -4.39 -3.41
C ILE A 280 -30.20 -5.68 -2.56
N ASN A 281 -29.18 -5.88 -1.75
CA ASN A 281 -29.08 -7.06 -0.88
C ASN A 281 -30.14 -7.09 0.23
N ALA A 282 -30.70 -5.96 0.61
CA ALA A 282 -31.79 -5.87 1.59
C ALA A 282 -33.15 -6.25 1.01
N ILE A 283 -33.28 -6.42 -0.31
CA ILE A 283 -34.54 -6.83 -0.96
C ILE A 283 -34.75 -8.32 -0.71
N ASP A 284 -35.74 -8.65 0.13
CA ASP A 284 -36.11 -10.03 0.51
C ASP A 284 -37.32 -10.60 -0.26
N GLY A 285 -37.94 -9.77 -1.10
CA GLY A 285 -39.11 -10.13 -1.90
C GLY A 285 -40.42 -10.23 -1.10
N THR A 286 -40.37 -10.07 0.23
CA THR A 286 -41.54 -10.16 1.11
C THR A 286 -41.82 -8.83 1.82
N THR A 287 -40.90 -8.38 2.68
CA THR A 287 -41.03 -7.15 3.47
C THR A 287 -40.47 -5.95 2.69
N ILE A 288 -39.36 -6.13 2.01
CA ILE A 288 -38.68 -5.12 1.19
C ILE A 288 -38.66 -5.65 -0.26
N THR A 289 -39.45 -5.07 -1.12
CA THR A 289 -39.65 -5.54 -2.51
C THR A 289 -38.95 -4.70 -3.55
N ASN A 290 -38.44 -3.53 -3.19
CA ASN A 290 -37.77 -2.61 -4.11
C ASN A 290 -36.73 -1.72 -3.42
N ILE A 291 -35.86 -1.12 -4.22
CA ILE A 291 -34.76 -0.26 -3.74
C ILE A 291 -35.27 0.95 -2.95
N SER A 292 -36.42 1.51 -3.30
CA SER A 292 -36.98 2.66 -2.58
C SER A 292 -37.36 2.31 -1.14
N GLN A 293 -37.93 1.12 -0.91
CA GLN A 293 -38.23 0.61 0.43
C GLN A 293 -36.94 0.28 1.19
N ALA A 294 -35.96 -0.31 0.53
CA ALA A 294 -34.66 -0.57 1.14
C ALA A 294 -33.95 0.72 1.57
N ALA A 295 -33.97 1.75 0.72
CA ALA A 295 -33.42 3.06 1.05
C ALA A 295 -34.19 3.81 2.16
N ALA A 296 -35.47 3.53 2.32
CA ALA A 296 -36.26 4.07 3.42
C ALA A 296 -36.01 3.31 4.75
N SER A 297 -35.63 2.03 4.69
CA SER A 297 -35.35 1.18 5.86
C SER A 297 -33.95 1.31 6.42
N MET A 298 -32.98 1.71 5.60
CA MET A 298 -31.54 1.77 5.94
C MET A 298 -30.96 3.13 5.58
N SER A 299 -30.32 3.80 6.55
CA SER A 299 -29.66 5.08 6.29
C SER A 299 -28.55 4.95 5.26
N ILE A 300 -28.20 6.04 4.55
CA ILE A 300 -27.05 6.04 3.62
C ILE A 300 -25.76 5.62 4.32
N ARG A 301 -25.54 6.08 5.56
CA ARG A 301 -24.36 5.70 6.35
C ARG A 301 -24.32 4.20 6.61
N ASP A 302 -25.42 3.62 7.07
CA ASP A 302 -25.49 2.19 7.37
C ASP A 302 -25.37 1.35 6.08
N ALA A 303 -25.93 1.84 4.97
CA ALA A 303 -25.78 1.23 3.67
C ALA A 303 -24.31 1.22 3.18
N PHE A 304 -23.54 2.28 3.45
CA PHE A 304 -22.10 2.29 3.18
C PHE A 304 -21.33 1.32 4.08
N ILE A 305 -21.62 1.27 5.36
CA ILE A 305 -20.90 0.45 6.33
C ILE A 305 -21.16 -1.05 6.10
N ASN A 306 -22.41 -1.42 5.80
CA ASN A 306 -22.84 -2.81 5.67
C ASN A 306 -22.76 -3.35 4.23
N THR A 307 -22.10 -2.65 3.31
CA THR A 307 -22.00 -3.08 1.91
C THR A 307 -21.12 -4.32 1.74
N ASP A 308 -21.46 -5.18 0.78
CA ASP A 308 -20.49 -6.11 0.21
C ASP A 308 -19.58 -5.35 -0.76
N SER A 309 -18.40 -4.95 -0.24
CA SER A 309 -17.43 -4.13 -0.96
C SER A 309 -16.98 -4.76 -2.28
N SER A 310 -16.95 -6.11 -2.37
CA SER A 310 -16.52 -6.82 -3.57
C SER A 310 -17.46 -6.58 -4.76
N TYR A 311 -18.79 -6.58 -4.54
CA TYR A 311 -19.75 -6.23 -5.59
C TYR A 311 -19.68 -4.76 -5.94
N ALA A 312 -19.62 -3.87 -4.92
CA ALA A 312 -19.62 -2.44 -5.14
C ALA A 312 -18.43 -2.00 -5.99
N LEU A 313 -17.23 -2.47 -5.65
CA LEU A 313 -16.00 -2.16 -6.38
C LEU A 313 -15.97 -2.79 -7.77
N PHE A 314 -16.42 -4.04 -7.90
CA PHE A 314 -16.48 -4.72 -9.19
C PHE A 314 -17.42 -4.01 -10.17
N TYR A 315 -18.60 -3.55 -9.73
CA TYR A 315 -19.49 -2.76 -10.56
C TYR A 315 -18.88 -1.39 -10.87
N ALA A 316 -18.29 -0.71 -9.90
CA ALA A 316 -17.65 0.58 -10.11
C ALA A 316 -16.60 0.53 -11.22
N ILE A 317 -15.71 -0.47 -11.21
CA ILE A 317 -14.67 -0.58 -12.23
C ILE A 317 -15.24 -0.95 -13.62
N ILE A 318 -16.23 -1.85 -13.70
CA ILE A 318 -16.87 -2.23 -14.97
C ILE A 318 -17.51 -0.99 -15.62
N PHE A 319 -18.33 -0.23 -14.87
CA PHE A 319 -18.98 0.96 -15.40
C PHE A 319 -17.96 2.04 -15.76
N THR A 320 -16.92 2.23 -14.95
CA THR A 320 -15.82 3.14 -15.25
C THR A 320 -15.14 2.77 -16.56
N LEU A 321 -14.76 1.50 -16.73
CA LEU A 321 -14.11 1.03 -17.96
C LEU A 321 -15.02 1.20 -19.18
N ALA A 322 -16.30 0.81 -19.08
CA ALA A 322 -17.24 0.93 -20.18
C ALA A 322 -17.38 2.39 -20.64
N VAL A 323 -17.60 3.32 -19.71
CA VAL A 323 -17.73 4.74 -20.02
C VAL A 323 -16.41 5.31 -20.54
N THR A 324 -15.28 4.97 -19.91
CA THR A 324 -13.94 5.43 -20.34
C THR A 324 -13.59 4.93 -21.74
N TYR A 325 -13.87 3.65 -22.00
CA TYR A 325 -13.65 3.03 -23.32
C TYR A 325 -14.43 3.75 -24.41
N LEU A 326 -15.73 3.93 -24.21
CA LEU A 326 -16.61 4.65 -25.16
C LEU A 326 -16.16 6.12 -25.33
N TYR A 327 -15.81 6.77 -24.24
CA TYR A 327 -15.33 8.15 -24.26
C TYR A 327 -14.04 8.30 -25.07
N TYR A 328 -13.05 7.43 -24.87
CA TYR A 328 -11.78 7.50 -25.58
C TYR A 328 -11.93 7.18 -27.08
N LEU A 329 -12.81 6.24 -27.43
CA LEU A 329 -13.13 5.97 -28.83
C LEU A 329 -13.85 7.17 -29.49
N ALA A 330 -14.83 7.75 -28.81
CA ALA A 330 -15.57 8.93 -29.32
C ALA A 330 -14.65 10.15 -29.50
N ARG A 331 -13.68 10.31 -28.58
CA ARG A 331 -12.64 11.34 -28.63
C ARG A 331 -11.54 11.03 -29.64
N ARG A 332 -11.52 9.83 -30.22
CA ARG A 332 -10.47 9.33 -31.12
C ARG A 332 -9.06 9.41 -30.49
N LEU A 333 -8.97 9.17 -29.18
CA LEU A 333 -7.70 9.08 -28.44
C LEU A 333 -7.00 7.74 -28.66
N MET A 334 -7.78 6.71 -28.97
CA MET A 334 -7.32 5.37 -29.35
C MET A 334 -8.33 4.72 -30.30
N ASN A 335 -7.88 3.76 -31.10
CA ASN A 335 -8.74 2.89 -31.88
C ASN A 335 -9.04 1.59 -31.11
N LEU A 336 -9.93 0.73 -31.64
CA LEU A 336 -10.33 -0.52 -30.99
C LEU A 336 -9.16 -1.46 -30.71
N LYS A 337 -8.19 -1.53 -31.62
CA LYS A 337 -7.00 -2.37 -31.47
C LYS A 337 -6.10 -1.87 -30.34
N GLU A 338 -5.81 -0.57 -30.36
CA GLU A 338 -5.00 0.09 -29.31
C GLU A 338 -5.66 -0.03 -27.94
N ALA A 339 -6.98 0.11 -27.86
CA ALA A 339 -7.73 -0.05 -26.61
C ALA A 339 -7.63 -1.50 -26.09
N SER A 340 -7.79 -2.50 -26.98
CA SER A 340 -7.63 -3.91 -26.58
C SER A 340 -6.20 -4.23 -26.15
N GLU A 341 -5.19 -3.67 -26.79
CA GLU A 341 -3.79 -3.79 -26.39
C GLU A 341 -3.55 -3.16 -25.01
N ALA A 342 -4.05 -1.93 -24.79
CA ALA A 342 -3.93 -1.22 -23.52
C ALA A 342 -4.57 -2.00 -22.35
N VAL A 343 -5.77 -2.55 -22.56
CA VAL A 343 -6.45 -3.41 -21.59
C VAL A 343 -5.63 -4.65 -21.27
N ARG A 344 -5.13 -5.35 -22.29
CA ARG A 344 -4.32 -6.56 -22.10
C ARG A 344 -3.04 -6.28 -21.34
N ASP A 345 -2.32 -5.22 -21.72
CA ASP A 345 -1.03 -4.87 -21.12
C ASP A 345 -1.22 -4.37 -19.67
N GLY A 346 -2.31 -3.63 -19.42
CA GLY A 346 -2.68 -3.22 -18.06
C GLY A 346 -3.06 -4.40 -17.16
N ILE A 347 -3.80 -5.40 -17.65
CA ILE A 347 -4.08 -6.62 -16.87
C ILE A 347 -2.78 -7.39 -16.58
N LYS A 348 -1.88 -7.50 -17.56
CA LYS A 348 -0.58 -8.15 -17.36
C LYS A 348 0.26 -7.52 -16.26
N SER A 349 0.22 -6.21 -16.09
CA SER A 349 0.96 -5.53 -15.03
C SER A 349 0.47 -5.92 -13.63
N MET A 350 -0.78 -6.33 -13.49
CA MET A 350 -1.37 -6.78 -12.21
C MET A 350 -1.10 -8.26 -11.89
N VAL A 351 -0.57 -9.06 -12.81
CA VAL A 351 -0.38 -10.50 -12.60
C VAL A 351 0.43 -10.84 -11.34
N PRO A 352 1.57 -10.18 -11.03
CA PRO A 352 2.30 -10.47 -9.80
C PRO A 352 1.45 -10.27 -8.54
N ALA A 353 0.73 -9.15 -8.47
CA ALA A 353 -0.16 -8.84 -7.35
C ALA A 353 -1.30 -9.88 -7.22
N LEU A 354 -1.88 -10.31 -8.33
CA LEU A 354 -2.93 -11.33 -8.35
C LEU A 354 -2.45 -12.70 -7.86
N ILE A 355 -1.21 -13.08 -8.20
CA ILE A 355 -0.58 -14.32 -7.69
C ILE A 355 -0.37 -14.22 -6.17
N ILE A 356 0.21 -13.12 -5.69
CA ILE A 356 0.43 -12.91 -4.25
C ILE A 356 -0.90 -12.95 -3.50
N LEU A 357 -1.93 -12.30 -4.01
CA LEU A 357 -3.26 -12.26 -3.40
C LEU A 357 -3.86 -13.68 -3.27
N THR A 358 -3.78 -14.50 -4.34
CA THR A 358 -4.24 -15.88 -4.32
C THR A 358 -3.48 -16.71 -3.29
N MET A 359 -2.14 -16.55 -3.21
CA MET A 359 -1.32 -17.24 -2.22
C MET A 359 -1.62 -16.78 -0.79
N ALA A 360 -1.90 -15.49 -0.57
CA ALA A 360 -2.26 -14.94 0.74
C ALA A 360 -3.60 -15.51 1.25
N TRP A 361 -4.60 -15.64 0.38
CA TRP A 361 -5.84 -16.33 0.74
C TRP A 361 -5.62 -17.80 1.10
N SER A 362 -4.79 -18.50 0.32
CA SER A 362 -4.52 -19.93 0.50
C SER A 362 -3.74 -20.21 1.78
N ILE A 363 -2.71 -19.42 2.12
CA ILE A 363 -2.00 -19.57 3.40
C ILE A 363 -2.91 -19.23 4.58
N GLY A 364 -3.73 -18.19 4.45
CA GLY A 364 -4.75 -17.83 5.44
C GLY A 364 -5.73 -18.97 5.69
N ALA A 365 -6.19 -19.66 4.64
CA ALA A 365 -7.09 -20.81 4.74
C ALA A 365 -6.43 -22.00 5.45
N VAL A 366 -5.18 -22.34 5.12
CA VAL A 366 -4.40 -23.40 5.81
C VAL A 366 -4.24 -23.10 7.30
N ILE A 367 -3.92 -21.87 7.64
CA ILE A 367 -3.65 -21.46 9.02
C ILE A 367 -4.95 -21.44 9.85
N ARG A 368 -6.03 -20.88 9.29
CA ARG A 368 -7.29 -20.60 9.97
C ARG A 368 -8.13 -21.82 10.25
N SER A 369 -8.34 -22.66 9.24
CA SER A 369 -9.28 -23.77 9.34
C SER A 369 -8.90 -24.73 10.45
N SER A 370 -9.92 -25.30 11.11
CA SER A 370 -9.70 -26.36 12.10
C SER A 370 -9.16 -27.64 11.45
N PRO A 371 -8.54 -28.54 12.20
CA PRO A 371 -8.13 -29.84 11.67
C PRO A 371 -9.27 -30.65 11.02
N THR A 372 -10.49 -30.51 11.52
CA THR A 372 -11.69 -31.16 10.95
C THR A 372 -12.04 -30.60 9.57
N ASP A 373 -11.76 -29.30 9.34
CA ASP A 373 -11.98 -28.62 8.08
C ASP A 373 -10.70 -28.60 7.23
N GLY A 374 -9.69 -29.32 7.71
CA GLY A 374 -8.44 -29.55 7.01
C GLY A 374 -7.46 -28.39 7.09
N GLY A 375 -7.45 -27.61 8.13
CA GLY A 375 -6.44 -26.60 8.43
C GLY A 375 -5.62 -26.96 9.66
N LEU A 376 -4.85 -25.98 10.15
CA LEU A 376 -3.93 -26.17 11.26
C LEU A 376 -4.47 -25.70 12.61
N GLY A 377 -5.54 -24.86 12.60
CA GLY A 377 -6.13 -24.27 13.81
C GLY A 377 -5.14 -23.38 14.57
N LEU A 378 -4.25 -22.70 13.85
CA LEU A 378 -3.16 -21.93 14.46
C LEU A 378 -3.67 -20.81 15.36
N GLY A 379 -4.74 -20.11 14.98
CA GLY A 379 -5.29 -19.03 15.78
C GLY A 379 -5.75 -19.50 17.16
N ARG A 380 -6.38 -20.66 17.23
CA ARG A 380 -6.77 -21.26 18.50
C ARG A 380 -5.56 -21.63 19.35
N TYR A 381 -4.56 -22.27 18.75
CA TYR A 381 -3.31 -22.60 19.44
C TYR A 381 -2.60 -21.34 19.99
N LEU A 382 -2.49 -20.29 19.17
CA LEU A 382 -1.88 -19.04 19.60
C LEU A 382 -2.68 -18.36 20.71
N SER A 383 -4.02 -18.39 20.63
CA SER A 383 -4.88 -17.87 21.69
C SER A 383 -4.63 -18.60 23.03
N GLU A 384 -4.55 -19.93 23.02
CA GLU A 384 -4.24 -20.74 24.21
C GLU A 384 -2.81 -20.46 24.75
N LEU A 385 -1.83 -20.35 23.85
CA LEU A 385 -0.45 -20.03 24.19
C LEU A 385 -0.34 -18.65 24.84
N VAL A 386 -1.03 -17.66 24.29
CA VAL A 386 -1.04 -16.28 24.79
C VAL A 386 -1.72 -16.18 26.14
N VAL A 387 -2.83 -16.90 26.36
CA VAL A 387 -3.48 -17.01 27.69
C VAL A 387 -2.49 -17.53 28.72
N SER A 388 -1.69 -18.55 28.34
CA SER A 388 -0.72 -19.17 29.25
C SER A 388 0.55 -18.36 29.49
N SER A 389 0.94 -17.49 28.53
CA SER A 389 2.27 -16.83 28.54
C SER A 389 2.29 -15.42 29.13
N SER A 390 1.14 -14.83 29.47
CA SER A 390 1.04 -13.42 29.93
C SER A 390 1.75 -12.42 28.98
N PHE A 391 1.74 -12.68 27.67
CA PHE A 391 2.41 -11.80 26.69
C PHE A 391 1.81 -10.39 26.73
N PRO A 392 2.62 -9.34 26.88
CA PRO A 392 2.09 -7.99 27.04
C PRO A 392 1.60 -7.43 25.70
N LEU A 393 0.28 -7.23 25.59
CA LEU A 393 -0.38 -6.69 24.38
C LEU A 393 0.23 -5.35 23.92
N TRP A 394 0.70 -4.52 24.85
CA TRP A 394 1.19 -3.18 24.54
C TRP A 394 2.43 -3.14 23.65
N ILE A 395 3.28 -4.17 23.66
CA ILE A 395 4.51 -4.21 22.84
C ILE A 395 4.27 -4.80 21.45
N LEU A 396 3.15 -5.51 21.25
CA LEU A 396 2.85 -6.21 20.01
C LEU A 396 2.90 -5.29 18.79
N PRO A 397 2.29 -4.08 18.77
CA PRO A 397 2.33 -3.22 17.60
C PRO A 397 3.75 -2.81 17.20
N ALA A 398 4.62 -2.55 18.16
CA ALA A 398 6.01 -2.16 17.90
C ALA A 398 6.82 -3.32 17.28
N ILE A 399 6.66 -4.54 17.81
CA ILE A 399 7.31 -5.74 17.26
C ILE A 399 6.80 -6.03 15.86
N VAL A 400 5.50 -5.95 15.67
CA VAL A 400 4.84 -6.19 14.38
C VAL A 400 5.29 -5.18 13.33
N PHE A 401 5.37 -3.90 13.68
CA PHE A 401 5.90 -2.86 12.80
C PHE A 401 7.34 -3.17 12.37
N ALA A 402 8.22 -3.47 13.33
CA ALA A 402 9.62 -3.77 13.06
C ALA A 402 9.79 -5.03 12.19
N LEU A 403 9.05 -6.11 12.51
CA LEU A 403 9.11 -7.35 11.74
C LEU A 403 8.59 -7.16 10.30
N SER A 404 7.45 -6.49 10.13
CA SER A 404 6.91 -6.17 8.80
C SER A 404 7.86 -5.29 8.00
N ALA A 405 8.51 -4.32 8.66
CA ALA A 405 9.52 -3.46 8.04
C ALA A 405 10.71 -4.28 7.51
N VAL A 406 11.23 -5.20 8.29
CA VAL A 406 12.38 -6.02 7.90
C VAL A 406 12.01 -7.00 6.78
N ILE A 407 10.82 -7.61 6.83
CA ILE A 407 10.32 -8.50 5.76
C ILE A 407 10.18 -7.73 4.46
N ALA A 408 9.47 -6.60 4.48
CA ALA A 408 9.25 -5.80 3.28
C ALA A 408 10.55 -5.23 2.70
N PHE A 409 11.48 -4.78 3.55
CA PHE A 409 12.79 -4.33 3.12
C PHE A 409 13.61 -5.43 2.43
N ALA A 410 13.57 -6.65 2.98
CA ALA A 410 14.32 -7.79 2.46
C ALA A 410 13.72 -8.35 1.16
N THR A 411 12.41 -8.29 1.00
CA THR A 411 11.68 -8.83 -0.16
C THR A 411 11.41 -7.77 -1.24
N GLY A 412 11.49 -6.49 -0.88
CA GLY A 412 11.19 -5.37 -1.78
C GLY A 412 9.70 -5.25 -2.12
N THR A 413 8.79 -5.76 -1.25
CA THR A 413 7.35 -5.70 -1.54
C THR A 413 6.48 -5.59 -0.29
N SER A 414 5.58 -4.60 -0.29
CA SER A 414 4.52 -4.48 0.71
C SER A 414 3.44 -5.55 0.54
N TRP A 415 3.07 -5.88 -0.69
CA TRP A 415 2.00 -6.84 -1.00
C TRP A 415 2.25 -8.20 -0.37
N GLY A 416 3.46 -8.72 -0.54
CA GLY A 416 3.86 -9.99 0.06
C GLY A 416 3.88 -9.94 1.58
N THR A 417 4.31 -8.84 2.14
CA THR A 417 4.32 -8.63 3.59
C THR A 417 2.90 -8.60 4.17
N PHE A 418 1.94 -7.96 3.50
CA PHE A 418 0.52 -8.02 3.90
C PHE A 418 0.00 -9.45 3.88
N GLY A 419 0.28 -10.17 2.78
CA GLY A 419 -0.15 -11.57 2.60
C GLY A 419 0.37 -12.51 3.67
N ILE A 420 1.58 -12.27 4.18
CA ILE A 420 2.20 -13.06 5.24
C ILE A 420 1.72 -12.62 6.62
N MET A 421 1.79 -11.32 6.92
CA MET A 421 1.67 -10.82 8.29
C MET A 421 0.23 -10.65 8.78
N ILE A 422 -0.69 -10.18 7.91
CA ILE A 422 -2.07 -9.96 8.36
C ILE A 422 -2.76 -11.24 8.85
N PRO A 423 -2.69 -12.38 8.13
CA PRO A 423 -3.28 -13.63 8.59
C PRO A 423 -2.70 -14.16 9.91
N ILE A 424 -1.46 -13.78 10.24
CA ILE A 424 -0.79 -14.17 11.48
C ILE A 424 -1.20 -13.21 12.62
N ILE A 425 -1.17 -11.92 12.38
CA ILE A 425 -1.32 -10.91 13.43
C ILE A 425 -2.79 -10.69 13.81
N MET A 426 -3.73 -10.83 12.86
CA MET A 426 -5.14 -10.63 13.16
C MET A 426 -5.66 -11.57 14.28
N PRO A 427 -5.48 -12.90 14.21
CA PRO A 427 -5.92 -13.79 15.29
C PRO A 427 -5.19 -13.54 16.62
N ILE A 428 -3.90 -13.19 16.58
CA ILE A 428 -3.13 -12.85 17.78
C ILE A 428 -3.70 -11.60 18.45
N ALA A 429 -3.91 -10.53 17.68
CA ALA A 429 -4.43 -9.27 18.22
C ALA A 429 -5.84 -9.42 18.79
N VAL A 430 -6.73 -10.11 18.10
CA VAL A 430 -8.09 -10.39 18.56
C VAL A 430 -8.08 -11.27 19.82
N GLY A 431 -7.32 -12.37 19.81
CA GLY A 431 -7.20 -13.28 20.95
C GLY A 431 -6.66 -12.58 22.21
N LEU A 432 -5.63 -11.74 22.06
CA LEU A 432 -5.06 -10.96 23.19
C LEU A 432 -6.07 -9.98 23.78
N THR A 433 -6.86 -9.31 22.94
CA THR A 433 -7.88 -8.36 23.42
C THR A 433 -9.04 -9.04 24.13
N GLU A 434 -9.46 -10.22 23.65
CA GLU A 434 -10.47 -11.05 24.31
C GLU A 434 -9.98 -11.52 25.69
N ASN A 435 -8.77 -12.04 25.76
CA ASN A 435 -8.18 -12.56 27.01
C ASN A 435 -7.96 -11.45 28.04
N ALA A 436 -7.60 -10.25 27.61
CA ALA A 436 -7.42 -9.10 28.48
C ALA A 436 -8.76 -8.54 29.01
N GLY A 437 -9.91 -9.04 28.54
CA GLY A 437 -11.25 -8.57 28.96
C GLY A 437 -11.48 -7.09 28.68
N LEU A 438 -10.91 -6.57 27.60
CA LEU A 438 -10.98 -5.15 27.27
C LEU A 438 -12.40 -4.72 26.87
N ALA A 439 -12.77 -3.49 27.22
CA ALA A 439 -13.97 -2.88 26.68
C ALA A 439 -13.88 -2.83 25.13
N GLN A 440 -15.01 -3.04 24.45
CA GLN A 440 -15.09 -3.21 22.99
C GLN A 440 -14.32 -2.13 22.20
N ASN A 441 -14.48 -0.85 22.56
CA ASN A 441 -13.77 0.24 21.88
C ASN A 441 -12.25 0.17 22.07
N THR A 442 -11.78 -0.23 23.25
CA THR A 442 -10.36 -0.39 23.54
C THR A 442 -9.79 -1.60 22.79
N ALA A 443 -10.53 -2.70 22.72
CA ALA A 443 -10.19 -3.87 21.95
C ALA A 443 -10.07 -3.54 20.45
N PHE A 444 -11.01 -2.79 19.88
CA PHE A 444 -10.94 -2.30 18.50
C PHE A 444 -9.71 -1.44 18.26
N ASN A 445 -9.42 -0.48 19.14
CA ASN A 445 -8.22 0.35 19.02
C ASN A 445 -6.95 -0.48 19.00
N ALA A 446 -6.83 -1.48 19.88
CA ALA A 446 -5.68 -2.37 19.94
C ALA A 446 -5.51 -3.18 18.65
N VAL A 447 -6.59 -3.72 18.07
CA VAL A 447 -6.55 -4.43 16.79
C VAL A 447 -6.18 -3.49 15.65
N PHE A 448 -6.78 -2.29 15.57
CA PHE A 448 -6.42 -1.29 14.55
C PHE A 448 -4.96 -0.90 14.64
N ILE A 449 -4.42 -0.66 15.84
CA ILE A 449 -3.01 -0.33 16.05
C ILE A 449 -2.11 -1.48 15.56
N CYS A 450 -2.42 -2.74 15.88
CA CYS A 450 -1.65 -3.90 15.45
C CYS A 450 -1.66 -4.09 13.94
N ILE A 451 -2.83 -4.05 13.29
CA ILE A 451 -2.91 -4.22 11.83
C ILE A 451 -2.29 -3.02 11.11
N SER A 452 -2.51 -1.81 11.59
CA SER A 452 -1.85 -0.62 11.02
C SER A 452 -0.34 -0.63 11.22
N ALA A 453 0.17 -1.31 12.24
CA ALA A 453 1.60 -1.55 12.41
C ALA A 453 2.15 -2.51 11.34
N VAL A 454 1.39 -3.55 10.94
CA VAL A 454 1.71 -4.37 9.76
C VAL A 454 1.80 -3.50 8.52
N LEU A 455 0.74 -2.71 8.26
CA LEU A 455 0.65 -1.88 7.06
C LEU A 455 1.78 -0.83 7.02
N GLY A 456 1.97 -0.11 8.12
CA GLY A 456 3.01 0.92 8.21
C GLY A 456 4.43 0.35 8.10
N GLY A 457 4.70 -0.81 8.71
CA GLY A 457 5.98 -1.49 8.62
C GLY A 457 6.26 -1.99 7.20
N ALA A 458 5.26 -2.59 6.55
CA ALA A 458 5.37 -3.06 5.17
C ALA A 458 5.63 -1.90 4.21
N VAL A 459 4.87 -0.81 4.32
CA VAL A 459 5.07 0.40 3.48
C VAL A 459 6.44 1.02 3.73
N PHE A 460 6.92 1.09 4.99
CA PHE A 460 8.27 1.59 5.28
C PHE A 460 9.35 0.70 4.66
N GLY A 461 9.25 -0.62 4.85
CA GLY A 461 10.25 -1.56 4.34
C GLY A 461 10.36 -1.51 2.82
N ASP A 462 9.25 -1.46 2.12
CA ASP A 462 9.14 -1.29 0.69
C ASP A 462 9.75 0.06 0.23
N HIS A 463 9.27 1.16 0.78
CA HIS A 463 9.73 2.53 0.52
C HIS A 463 11.23 2.74 0.80
N ALA A 464 11.83 2.00 1.74
CA ALA A 464 13.25 2.09 2.08
C ALA A 464 14.12 1.09 1.28
N SER A 465 13.54 0.08 0.65
CA SER A 465 14.28 -1.03 0.03
C SER A 465 14.89 -0.64 -1.32
N PRO A 466 16.19 -0.92 -1.54
CA PRO A 466 16.82 -0.69 -2.83
C PRO A 466 16.36 -1.67 -3.93
N ILE A 467 15.69 -2.75 -3.56
CA ILE A 467 15.18 -3.77 -4.50
C ILE A 467 13.66 -3.67 -4.70
N SER A 468 13.02 -2.67 -4.10
CA SER A 468 11.59 -2.42 -4.24
C SER A 468 11.24 -1.94 -5.65
N ASP A 469 10.16 -2.50 -6.19
CA ASP A 469 9.62 -2.11 -7.48
C ASP A 469 9.23 -0.62 -7.49
N THR A 470 8.62 -0.11 -6.41
CA THR A 470 8.21 1.31 -6.32
C THR A 470 9.42 2.24 -6.29
N THR A 471 10.48 1.89 -5.56
CA THR A 471 11.74 2.66 -5.50
C THR A 471 12.44 2.66 -6.87
N ILE A 472 12.44 1.52 -7.59
CA ILE A 472 12.99 1.42 -8.95
C ILE A 472 12.16 2.28 -9.92
N LEU A 473 10.84 2.20 -9.88
CA LEU A 473 9.94 2.94 -10.76
C LEU A 473 9.98 4.44 -10.49
N SER A 474 10.08 4.86 -9.24
CA SER A 474 10.20 6.27 -8.84
C SER A 474 11.53 6.88 -9.31
N SER A 475 12.64 6.13 -9.17
CA SER A 475 13.93 6.55 -9.72
C SER A 475 13.91 6.63 -11.25
N THR A 476 13.27 5.68 -11.92
CA THR A 476 13.10 5.66 -13.37
C THR A 476 12.23 6.82 -13.86
N GLY A 477 11.08 7.05 -13.23
CA GLY A 477 10.17 8.15 -13.54
C GLY A 477 10.82 9.52 -13.38
N ALA A 478 11.60 9.70 -12.32
CA ALA A 478 12.38 10.90 -12.08
C ALA A 478 13.63 11.00 -12.95
N ALA A 479 14.05 9.92 -13.65
CA ALA A 479 15.38 9.75 -14.25
C ALA A 479 16.49 10.14 -13.24
N CYS A 480 16.39 9.60 -12.04
CA CYS A 480 17.38 9.73 -10.98
C CYS A 480 18.27 8.48 -10.94
N PRO A 481 19.57 8.58 -10.70
CA PRO A 481 20.37 7.38 -10.42
C PRO A 481 19.74 6.62 -9.25
N HIS A 482 19.46 5.34 -9.45
CA HIS A 482 18.74 4.53 -8.45
C HIS A 482 19.42 4.56 -7.07
N LEU A 483 20.76 4.41 -7.04
CA LEU A 483 21.52 4.46 -5.80
C LEU A 483 21.50 5.84 -5.13
N GLU A 484 21.43 6.94 -5.91
CA GLU A 484 21.25 8.28 -5.34
C GLU A 484 19.87 8.43 -4.70
N HIS A 485 18.83 7.93 -5.38
CA HIS A 485 17.48 7.93 -4.83
C HIS A 485 17.44 7.18 -3.50
N VAL A 486 17.91 5.94 -3.44
CA VAL A 486 17.97 5.14 -2.20
C VAL A 486 18.77 5.85 -1.10
N ALA A 487 19.98 6.35 -1.41
CA ALA A 487 20.84 7.01 -0.43
C ALA A 487 20.23 8.30 0.13
N THR A 488 19.48 9.05 -0.67
CA THR A 488 18.85 10.30 -0.26
C THR A 488 17.52 10.09 0.47
N GLN A 489 16.77 9.05 0.12
CA GLN A 489 15.48 8.69 0.71
C GLN A 489 15.64 8.02 2.08
N MET A 490 16.63 7.14 2.24
CA MET A 490 16.82 6.33 3.45
C MET A 490 16.80 7.14 4.75
N PRO A 491 17.52 8.28 4.89
CA PRO A 491 17.45 9.09 6.11
C PRO A 491 16.04 9.60 6.43
N TYR A 492 15.25 9.94 5.41
CA TYR A 492 13.88 10.41 5.57
C TYR A 492 12.95 9.28 5.99
N ALA A 493 13.03 8.14 5.31
CA ALA A 493 12.24 6.95 5.61
C ALA A 493 12.51 6.42 7.02
N LEU A 494 13.79 6.34 7.44
CA LEU A 494 14.18 5.94 8.79
C LEU A 494 13.69 6.92 9.86
N PHE A 495 13.72 8.21 9.58
CA PHE A 495 13.20 9.22 10.50
C PHE A 495 11.69 9.07 10.70
N VAL A 496 10.93 8.94 9.60
CA VAL A 496 9.47 8.72 9.67
C VAL A 496 9.14 7.39 10.35
N ALA A 497 9.91 6.33 10.08
CA ALA A 497 9.75 5.04 10.73
C ALA A 497 10.00 5.14 12.25
N SER A 498 11.00 5.91 12.68
CA SER A 498 11.27 6.16 14.11
C SER A 498 10.13 6.91 14.79
N CYS A 499 9.54 7.91 14.11
CA CYS A 499 8.34 8.59 14.59
C CYS A 499 7.16 7.62 14.74
N SER A 500 6.93 6.77 13.72
CA SER A 500 5.85 5.79 13.71
C SER A 500 6.04 4.73 14.78
N LEU A 501 7.26 4.24 14.98
CA LEU A 501 7.59 3.28 16.03
C LEU A 501 7.27 3.85 17.42
N ALA A 502 7.65 5.11 17.69
CA ALA A 502 7.28 5.79 18.93
C ALA A 502 5.76 5.86 19.12
N GLY A 503 5.04 6.15 18.04
CA GLY A 503 3.58 6.13 18.01
C GLY A 503 2.99 4.74 18.30
N PHE A 504 3.54 3.67 17.70
CA PHE A 504 3.08 2.30 17.94
C PHE A 504 3.38 1.82 19.36
N ILE A 505 4.49 2.22 19.95
CA ILE A 505 4.81 1.93 21.36
C ILE A 505 3.79 2.62 22.28
N THR A 506 3.59 3.93 22.13
CA THR A 506 2.67 4.68 22.99
C THR A 506 1.21 4.31 22.73
N GLY A 507 0.85 4.09 21.46
CA GLY A 507 -0.47 3.60 21.08
C GLY A 507 -0.77 2.22 21.66
N GLY A 508 0.23 1.34 21.73
CA GLY A 508 0.12 0.03 22.38
C GLY A 508 -0.07 0.13 23.90
N ILE A 509 0.71 1.00 24.57
CA ILE A 509 0.62 1.20 26.03
C ILE A 509 -0.74 1.74 26.44
N PHE A 510 -1.23 2.77 25.76
CA PHE A 510 -2.49 3.46 26.12
C PHE A 510 -3.70 2.96 25.35
N MET A 511 -3.53 2.10 24.35
CA MET A 511 -4.59 1.60 23.45
C MET A 511 -5.45 2.73 22.86
N ASN A 512 -4.79 3.84 22.52
CA ASN A 512 -5.44 5.06 22.11
C ASN A 512 -4.67 5.75 20.97
N ILE A 513 -5.40 6.16 19.93
CA ILE A 513 -4.83 6.82 18.75
C ILE A 513 -4.26 8.21 19.08
N LEU A 514 -4.86 8.95 20.01
CA LEU A 514 -4.39 10.29 20.38
C LEU A 514 -3.00 10.25 21.02
N SER A 515 -2.75 9.26 21.89
CA SER A 515 -1.44 9.06 22.50
C SER A 515 -0.39 8.68 21.45
N ALA A 516 -0.76 7.86 20.47
CA ALA A 516 0.11 7.49 19.36
C ALA A 516 0.51 8.72 18.54
N TRP A 517 -0.46 9.54 18.14
CA TRP A 517 -0.19 10.77 17.39
C TRP A 517 0.58 11.81 18.18
N LEU A 518 0.34 11.94 19.47
CA LEU A 518 1.12 12.84 20.31
C LEU A 518 2.61 12.47 20.30
N ALA A 519 2.93 11.19 20.43
CA ALA A 519 4.30 10.70 20.36
C ALA A 519 4.92 10.94 18.97
N VAL A 520 4.19 10.60 17.90
CA VAL A 520 4.62 10.88 16.52
C VAL A 520 4.96 12.35 16.35
N LEU A 521 4.07 13.26 16.73
CA LEU A 521 4.26 14.71 16.56
C LEU A 521 5.42 15.26 17.40
N VAL A 522 5.61 14.77 18.63
CA VAL A 522 6.74 15.18 19.50
C VAL A 522 8.07 14.75 18.88
N VAL A 523 8.18 13.48 18.45
CA VAL A 523 9.43 12.98 17.81
C VAL A 523 9.66 13.67 16.48
N PHE A 524 8.61 13.84 15.67
CA PHE A 524 8.68 14.49 14.37
C PHE A 524 9.14 15.95 14.48
N THR A 525 8.50 16.76 15.32
CA THR A 525 8.86 18.16 15.49
C THR A 525 10.26 18.33 16.05
N SER A 526 10.64 17.52 17.06
CA SER A 526 11.98 17.54 17.63
C SER A 526 13.03 17.16 16.59
N GLY A 527 12.80 16.12 15.82
CA GLY A 527 13.71 15.68 14.76
C GLY A 527 13.86 16.72 13.63
N MET A 528 12.76 17.33 13.17
CA MET A 528 12.80 18.37 12.13
C MET A 528 13.53 19.65 12.58
N ILE A 529 13.63 19.91 13.88
CA ILE A 529 14.45 21.00 14.44
C ILE A 529 15.92 20.61 14.53
N LEU A 530 16.23 19.37 14.92
CA LEU A 530 17.58 18.91 15.23
C LEU A 530 18.35 18.40 14.00
N LEU A 531 17.75 17.56 13.14
CA LEU A 531 18.44 16.90 12.04
C LEU A 531 19.04 17.86 11.00
N PRO A 532 18.36 18.96 10.57
CA PRO A 532 18.97 19.94 9.68
C PRO A 532 20.18 20.63 10.31
N LYS A 533 20.14 20.93 11.61
CA LYS A 533 21.26 21.57 12.34
C LYS A 533 22.47 20.65 12.41
N ILE A 534 22.26 19.35 12.70
CA ILE A 534 23.33 18.34 12.75
C ILE A 534 23.99 18.19 11.36
N THR A 535 23.18 18.20 10.29
CA THR A 535 23.70 18.10 8.92
C THR A 535 24.60 19.29 8.56
N VAL A 536 24.21 20.50 8.92
CA VAL A 536 25.03 21.72 8.69
C VAL A 536 26.31 21.69 9.52
N ALA A 537 26.25 21.27 10.79
CA ALA A 537 27.43 21.18 11.66
C ALA A 537 28.47 20.17 11.12
N LYS A 538 28.03 19.01 10.63
CA LYS A 538 28.94 18.02 10.00
C LYS A 538 29.62 18.56 8.74
N ALA A 539 28.87 19.22 7.87
CA ALA A 539 29.45 19.84 6.67
C ALA A 539 30.50 20.89 7.02
N GLY A 540 30.26 21.72 8.04
CA GLY A 540 31.24 22.71 8.53
C GLY A 540 32.51 22.08 9.09
N SER A 541 32.45 20.92 9.75
CA SER A 541 33.62 20.20 10.25
C SER A 541 34.45 19.52 9.15
N GLU A 542 33.79 18.98 8.09
CA GLU A 542 34.48 18.41 6.93
C GLU A 542 35.26 19.48 6.13
N TYR A 543 34.73 20.70 6.00
CA TYR A 543 35.44 21.82 5.35
C TYR A 543 36.47 22.47 6.25
N GLY A 544 36.33 22.41 7.57
CA GLY A 544 37.29 22.93 8.54
C GLY A 544 38.60 22.12 8.62
N CYS A 545 38.53 20.81 8.38
CA CYS A 545 39.73 19.92 8.34
C CYS A 545 40.56 20.03 7.06
N LEU A 546 40.01 20.60 5.98
CA LEU A 546 40.73 20.80 4.70
C LEU A 546 41.50 22.13 4.65
N ASN A 547 41.32 23.03 5.63
CA ASN A 547 41.94 24.35 5.69
C ASN A 547 42.95 24.51 6.85
N THR A 548 43.49 23.43 7.41
CA THR A 548 44.68 23.51 8.27
C THR A 548 45.92 23.29 7.40
N PRO A 549 46.86 24.28 7.33
CA PRO A 549 48.05 24.23 6.49
C PRO A 549 49.03 23.15 6.90
#